data_df62fbdf7d5e1ae473b460aaa8ee3168
#
_entry.id   df62fbdf7d5e1ae473b460aaa8ee3168
#
_cell.length_a   1.000
_cell.length_b   1.000
_cell.length_c   1.000
_cell.angle_alpha   90.00
_cell.angle_beta   90.00
_cell.angle_gamma   90.00
#
_symmetry.space_group_name_H-M   'P 1'
#
loop_
_entity.id
_entity.type
_entity.pdbx_description
1 polymer ?
#
loop_
_entity_poly.entity_id
_entity_poly.type
_entity_poly.pdbx_seq_one_letter_code
_entity_poly.pdbx_strand_id
1 'polypeptide(L)' 'MKSELWTYNMDTACVEARCPDGTMIAIDTLAVEREFVETWLDRRELDYLIYNDPEAYAELILNGDVKKYLDTVRQKQ' A
#
# COMPACT_ATOMS: atom_id res chain seq x y z
N MET A 1 12.67 9.16 12.00
CA MET A 1 12.15 10.14 11.04
C MET A 1 12.20 9.60 9.62
N LYS A 2 11.19 9.87 8.87
CA LYS A 2 11.07 9.34 7.51
C LYS A 2 11.69 10.30 6.53
N SER A 3 12.53 9.78 5.66
CA SER A 3 13.19 10.59 4.64
C SER A 3 12.42 10.62 3.33
N GLU A 4 11.51 9.67 3.13
CA GLU A 4 10.67 9.64 1.93
C GLU A 4 9.27 10.13 2.25
N LEU A 5 8.68 10.78 1.26
CA LEU A 5 7.28 11.17 1.33
C LEU A 5 6.49 10.30 0.37
N TRP A 6 5.67 9.42 0.92
CA TRP A 6 4.85 8.54 0.12
C TRP A 6 3.53 9.21 -0.23
N THR A 7 3.17 9.19 -1.50
CA THR A 7 1.91 9.76 -1.97
C THR A 7 1.26 8.81 -2.96
N TYR A 8 -0.06 8.88 -3.04
CA TYR A 8 -0.80 8.10 -4.02
C TYR A 8 -1.03 8.94 -5.27
N ASN A 9 -0.63 8.40 -6.43
CA ASN A 9 -0.85 9.05 -7.71
C ASN A 9 -2.02 8.37 -8.41
N MET A 10 -3.13 9.09 -8.50
CA MET A 10 -4.36 8.55 -9.08
C MET A 10 -4.22 8.27 -10.57
N ASP A 11 -3.38 9.03 -11.26
CA ASP A 11 -3.21 8.87 -12.71
C ASP A 11 -2.55 7.54 -13.05
N THR A 12 -1.60 7.11 -12.22
CA THR A 12 -0.88 5.87 -12.46
C THR A 12 -1.37 4.73 -11.56
N ALA A 13 -2.24 5.03 -10.59
CA ALA A 13 -2.71 4.08 -9.59
C ALA A 13 -1.54 3.50 -8.78
N CYS A 14 -0.52 4.31 -8.53
CA CYS A 14 0.66 3.88 -7.79
C CYS A 14 0.87 4.69 -6.53
N VAL A 15 1.36 4.04 -5.48
CA VAL A 15 1.88 4.73 -4.30
C VAL A 15 3.36 4.98 -4.56
N GLU A 16 3.75 6.24 -4.58
CA GLU A 16 5.07 6.65 -5.05
C GLU A 16 5.85 7.40 -3.99
N ALA A 17 7.16 7.23 -4.01
CA ALA A 17 8.05 8.03 -3.18
C ALA A 17 9.31 8.37 -3.95
N ARG A 18 9.83 9.57 -3.69
CA ARG A 18 11.10 9.99 -4.28
C ARG A 18 12.19 9.82 -3.22
N CYS A 19 13.23 9.10 -3.58
CA CYS A 19 14.35 8.87 -2.68
C CYS A 19 15.33 10.03 -2.73
N PRO A 20 16.15 10.22 -1.68
CA PRO A 20 17.12 11.34 -1.64
C PRO A 20 18.12 11.33 -2.79
N ASP A 21 18.41 10.16 -3.35
CA ASP A 21 19.37 10.05 -4.45
C ASP A 21 18.74 10.36 -5.81
N GLY A 22 17.47 10.75 -5.84
CA GLY A 22 16.78 11.11 -7.07
C GLY A 22 15.99 9.99 -7.72
N THR A 23 16.09 8.77 -7.20
CA THR A 23 15.30 7.66 -7.75
C THR A 23 13.87 7.73 -7.23
N MET A 24 12.97 7.07 -7.95
CA MET A 24 11.57 6.97 -7.52
C MET A 24 11.21 5.51 -7.32
N ILE A 25 10.42 5.27 -6.28
CA ILE A 25 9.84 3.96 -6.03
C ILE A 25 8.34 4.08 -6.27
N ALA A 26 7.78 3.17 -7.06
CA ALA A 26 6.35 3.17 -7.35
C ALA A 26 5.78 1.78 -7.09
N ILE A 27 4.71 1.73 -6.32
CA ILE A 27 4.03 0.48 -6.00
C ILE A 27 2.69 0.47 -6.74
N ASP A 28 2.53 -0.48 -7.65
CA ASP A 28 1.31 -0.60 -8.45
C ASP A 28 0.20 -1.19 -7.58
N THR A 29 -0.75 -0.34 -7.19
CA THR A 29 -1.81 -0.77 -6.30
C THR A 29 -2.76 -1.78 -6.95
N LEU A 30 -2.90 -1.73 -8.28
CA LEU A 30 -3.75 -2.68 -8.97
C LEU A 30 -3.14 -4.08 -8.99
N ALA A 31 -1.82 -4.16 -9.11
CA ALA A 31 -1.13 -5.44 -9.04
C ALA A 31 -1.27 -6.06 -7.66
N VAL A 32 -1.12 -5.24 -6.61
CA VAL A 32 -1.30 -5.70 -5.24
C VAL A 32 -2.72 -6.20 -5.02
N GLU A 33 -3.69 -5.46 -5.53
CA GLU A 33 -5.09 -5.84 -5.39
C GLU A 33 -5.35 -7.21 -6.04
N ARG A 34 -4.84 -7.42 -7.25
CA ARG A 34 -5.04 -8.67 -7.94
C ARG A 34 -4.40 -9.86 -7.22
N GLU A 35 -3.29 -9.61 -6.53
CA GLU A 35 -2.57 -10.70 -5.89
C GLU A 35 -3.10 -11.04 -4.51
N PHE A 36 -3.53 -10.06 -3.74
CA PHE A 36 -3.81 -10.25 -2.32
C PHE A 36 -5.27 -10.07 -1.94
N VAL A 37 -6.04 -9.31 -2.70
CA VAL A 37 -7.43 -9.00 -2.31
C VAL A 37 -8.34 -10.17 -2.69
N GLU A 38 -9.03 -10.72 -1.67
CA GLU A 38 -9.97 -11.82 -1.87
C GLU A 38 -11.41 -11.41 -1.58
N THR A 39 -11.59 -10.40 -0.73
CA THR A 39 -12.91 -9.92 -0.37
C THR A 39 -12.96 -8.41 -0.50
N TRP A 40 -14.17 -7.84 -0.51
CA TRP A 40 -14.28 -6.39 -0.58
C TRP A 40 -13.77 -5.72 0.71
N LEU A 41 -13.78 -6.45 1.85
CA LEU A 41 -13.20 -5.93 3.07
C LEU A 41 -11.70 -5.74 2.93
N ASP A 42 -11.02 -6.70 2.30
CA ASP A 42 -9.59 -6.57 2.01
C ASP A 42 -9.32 -5.33 1.20
N ARG A 43 -10.09 -5.15 0.13
CA ARG A 43 -9.93 -4.00 -0.74
C ARG A 43 -10.16 -2.69 0.01
N ARG A 44 -11.20 -2.66 0.83
CA ARG A 44 -11.56 -1.47 1.60
C ARG A 44 -10.43 -1.09 2.54
N GLU A 45 -9.82 -2.07 3.23
CA GLU A 45 -8.73 -1.80 4.15
C GLU A 45 -7.49 -1.25 3.42
N LEU A 46 -7.14 -1.86 2.30
CA LEU A 46 -6.01 -1.37 1.53
C LEU A 46 -6.27 0.01 0.95
N ASP A 47 -7.48 0.26 0.45
CA ASP A 47 -7.85 1.57 -0.07
C ASP A 47 -7.77 2.62 1.03
N TYR A 48 -8.20 2.30 2.24
CA TYR A 48 -8.10 3.21 3.36
C TYR A 48 -6.66 3.65 3.58
N LEU A 49 -5.73 2.69 3.55
CA LEU A 49 -4.32 3.02 3.72
C LEU A 49 -3.79 3.86 2.57
N ILE A 50 -4.18 3.52 1.35
CA ILE A 50 -3.73 4.27 0.17
C ILE A 50 -4.09 5.74 0.27
N TYR A 51 -5.31 6.05 0.71
CA TYR A 51 -5.79 7.42 0.75
C TYR A 51 -5.45 8.16 2.03
N ASN A 52 -5.27 7.44 3.14
CA ASN A 52 -5.08 8.07 4.43
C ASN A 52 -3.68 7.91 5.00
N ASP A 53 -2.99 6.84 4.64
CA ASP A 53 -1.65 6.58 5.17
C ASP A 53 -0.85 5.77 4.15
N PRO A 54 -0.48 6.39 3.01
CA PRO A 54 0.24 5.66 1.97
C PRO A 54 1.59 5.13 2.43
N GLU A 55 2.17 5.74 3.45
CA GLU A 55 3.43 5.24 4.00
C GLU A 55 3.23 3.87 4.65
N ALA A 56 2.17 3.71 5.43
CA ALA A 56 1.87 2.42 6.04
C ALA A 56 1.60 1.36 4.97
N TYR A 57 0.89 1.76 3.91
CA TYR A 57 0.65 0.88 2.78
C TYR A 57 1.97 0.40 2.17
N ALA A 58 2.87 1.35 1.92
CA ALA A 58 4.16 1.03 1.33
C ALA A 58 4.97 0.09 2.21
N GLU A 59 4.94 0.32 3.52
CA GLU A 59 5.68 -0.53 4.45
C GLU A 59 5.16 -1.97 4.41
N LEU A 60 3.85 -2.14 4.33
CA LEU A 60 3.28 -3.49 4.21
C LEU A 60 3.79 -4.21 2.97
N ILE A 61 3.81 -3.49 1.85
CA ILE A 61 4.23 -4.09 0.58
C ILE A 61 5.72 -4.42 0.61
N LEU A 62 6.53 -3.47 1.03
CA LEU A 62 7.98 -3.63 0.99
C LEU A 62 8.48 -4.68 1.99
N ASN A 63 7.77 -4.84 3.10
CA ASN A 63 8.12 -5.84 4.11
C ASN A 63 7.50 -7.21 3.83
N GLY A 64 6.59 -7.29 2.85
CA GLY A 64 5.93 -8.55 2.54
C GLY A 64 4.86 -8.96 3.55
N ASP A 65 4.26 -7.99 4.24
CA ASP A 65 3.32 -8.26 5.33
C ASP A 65 1.85 -8.11 4.94
N VAL A 66 1.55 -7.95 3.66
CA VAL A 66 0.18 -7.68 3.21
C VAL A 66 -0.77 -8.79 3.63
N LYS A 67 -0.39 -10.03 3.36
CA LYS A 67 -1.25 -11.17 3.67
C LYS A 67 -1.50 -11.28 5.17
N LYS A 68 -0.45 -11.09 5.95
CA LYS A 68 -0.56 -11.14 7.41
C LYS A 68 -1.49 -10.04 7.92
N TYR A 69 -1.35 -8.85 7.38
CA TYR A 69 -2.19 -7.73 7.76
C TYR A 69 -3.66 -8.02 7.44
N LEU A 70 -3.95 -8.52 6.25
CA LEU A 70 -5.31 -8.81 5.85
C LEU A 70 -5.91 -9.94 6.68
N ASP A 71 -5.12 -10.95 7.02
CA ASP A 71 -5.59 -12.03 7.89
C ASP A 71 -5.99 -11.46 9.26
N THR A 72 -5.20 -10.52 9.79
CA THR A 72 -5.52 -9.89 11.06
C THR A 72 -6.83 -9.10 10.98
N VAL A 73 -7.03 -8.38 9.87
CA VAL A 73 -8.26 -7.63 9.67
C VAL A 73 -9.47 -8.56 9.62
N ARG A 74 -9.36 -9.67 8.92
CA ARG A 74 -10.46 -10.64 8.81
C ARG A 74 -10.82 -11.23 10.16
N GLN A 75 -9.84 -11.44 11.01
CA GLN A 75 -10.09 -12.03 12.33
C GLN A 75 -10.86 -11.09 13.25
N LYS A 76 -10.83 -9.80 12.97
CA LYS A 76 -11.52 -8.81 13.79
C LYS A 76 -12.97 -8.60 13.38
N GLN A 77 -13.42 -9.23 12.32
CA GLN A 77 -14.79 -9.07 11.82
C GLN A 77 -15.81 -9.94 12.52
#